data_bf3e0510d779c2ce30d6d427d583b943
#
_entry.id   bf3e0510d779c2ce30d6d427d583b943
#
_cell.length_a   1.000
_cell.length_b   1.000
_cell.length_c   1.000
_cell.angle_alpha   90.00
_cell.angle_beta   90.00
_cell.angle_gamma   90.00
#
_symmetry.space_group_name_H-M   'P 1'
#
loop_
_entity.id
_entity.type
_entity.pdbx_description
1 polymer ?
#
loop_
_entity_poly.entity_id
_entity_poly.type
_entity_poly.pdbx_seq_one_letter_code
_entity_poly.pdbx_strand_id
1 'polypeptide(L)'
;MKEIFFNTIQEFNDYIGVKTLHPLVSIARVENASPIQEAVHHYGLYALFLKENKGCKLSYGRTEYDFDEMTVTSFAPGQSIKVEPIPGVPLAKYTVLAFHPELLNRTQLGKNISRYEFFDYTSNEALHLSAAEVNIFRDVLSMIKQELQHPIDRHSRELIVSNIELLLNYCLRFYDRQFITREEINHSVVKKFISLLDEYIARKAEHEGLPTVAYFADKCCYSTKYFGELVKTVTGRTAKSMINDRLLSAARQLLVDETLTITQVSQRLGFEYSQHFVRFFKAQTGKTPSEYRKTA
;
A
#
# COMPACT_ATOMS: atom_id res chain seq x y z
N MET A 1 15.11 4.66 -21.29
CA MET A 1 13.70 4.89 -20.95
C MET A 1 13.59 6.36 -20.60
N LYS A 2 12.50 7.04 -20.99
CA LYS A 2 12.32 8.46 -20.67
C LYS A 2 11.94 8.59 -19.20
N GLU A 3 12.56 9.52 -18.47
CA GLU A 3 12.21 9.85 -17.09
C GLU A 3 11.50 11.20 -17.06
N ILE A 4 10.40 11.29 -16.32
CA ILE A 4 9.56 12.49 -16.22
C ILE A 4 9.35 12.78 -14.74
N PHE A 5 9.68 13.99 -14.33
CA PHE A 5 9.60 14.45 -12.95
C PHE A 5 8.44 15.43 -12.79
N PHE A 6 7.64 15.24 -11.74
CA PHE A 6 6.53 16.11 -11.35
C PHE A 6 6.81 16.69 -9.97
N ASN A 7 7.68 17.69 -9.90
CA ASN A 7 8.03 18.36 -8.64
C ASN A 7 7.08 19.52 -8.32
N THR A 8 6.41 20.05 -9.32
CA THR A 8 5.46 21.18 -9.19
C THR A 8 4.14 20.86 -9.87
N ILE A 9 3.08 21.54 -9.44
CA ILE A 9 1.76 21.46 -10.11
C ILE A 9 1.83 21.98 -11.55
N GLN A 10 2.69 22.95 -11.82
CA GLN A 10 2.87 23.47 -13.18
C GLN A 10 3.45 22.39 -14.12
N GLU A 11 4.53 21.71 -13.73
CA GLU A 11 5.13 20.62 -14.52
C GLU A 11 4.14 19.49 -14.79
N PHE A 12 3.34 19.12 -13.77
CA PHE A 12 2.32 18.12 -13.91
C PHE A 12 1.21 18.54 -14.89
N ASN A 13 0.72 19.78 -14.77
CA ASN A 13 -0.32 20.34 -15.64
C ASN A 13 0.14 20.50 -17.07
N ASP A 14 1.37 20.96 -17.30
CA ASP A 14 1.97 21.07 -18.64
C ASP A 14 2.06 19.70 -19.32
N TYR A 15 2.42 18.66 -18.56
CA TYR A 15 2.48 17.30 -19.08
C TYR A 15 1.10 16.76 -19.52
N ILE A 16 0.04 17.03 -18.74
CA ILE A 16 -1.32 16.58 -19.09
C ILE A 16 -2.09 17.56 -19.98
N GLY A 17 -1.48 18.69 -20.34
CA GLY A 17 -2.05 19.67 -21.26
C GLY A 17 -3.18 20.51 -20.67
N VAL A 18 -3.12 20.85 -19.36
CA VAL A 18 -4.14 21.66 -18.68
C VAL A 18 -3.56 22.94 -18.09
N LYS A 19 -4.39 23.99 -18.01
CA LYS A 19 -3.99 25.28 -17.44
C LYS A 19 -3.88 25.18 -15.91
N THR A 20 -2.79 25.70 -15.34
CA THR A 20 -2.59 25.83 -13.91
C THR A 20 -3.43 26.99 -13.35
N LEU A 21 -4.36 26.67 -12.44
CA LEU A 21 -5.21 27.63 -11.75
C LEU A 21 -4.67 27.98 -10.36
N HIS A 22 -4.00 27.03 -9.71
CA HIS A 22 -3.45 27.21 -8.37
C HIS A 22 -2.06 26.56 -8.28
N PRO A 23 -1.07 27.20 -7.61
CA PRO A 23 0.32 26.71 -7.63
C PRO A 23 0.53 25.39 -6.87
N LEU A 24 -0.36 25.04 -5.92
CA LEU A 24 -0.18 23.90 -5.02
C LEU A 24 -1.22 22.80 -5.20
N VAL A 25 -2.26 22.99 -6.03
CA VAL A 25 -3.28 21.98 -6.27
C VAL A 25 -3.84 22.05 -7.68
N SER A 26 -4.16 20.91 -8.27
CA SER A 26 -4.79 20.79 -9.58
C SER A 26 -5.86 19.71 -9.56
N ILE A 27 -6.98 19.99 -10.25
CA ILE A 27 -7.98 19.00 -10.64
C ILE A 27 -8.16 19.09 -12.15
N ALA A 28 -7.95 17.97 -12.82
CA ALA A 28 -8.11 17.87 -14.25
C ALA A 28 -8.90 16.61 -14.64
N ARG A 29 -9.76 16.74 -15.64
CA ARG A 29 -10.35 15.61 -16.35
C ARG A 29 -9.70 15.51 -17.72
N VAL A 30 -9.05 14.37 -17.95
CA VAL A 30 -8.37 14.08 -19.20
C VAL A 30 -9.20 13.03 -19.96
N GLU A 31 -9.79 13.43 -21.08
CA GLU A 31 -10.64 12.55 -21.91
C GLU A 31 -9.88 11.92 -23.07
N ASN A 32 -8.90 12.65 -23.60
CA ASN A 32 -8.03 12.19 -24.67
C ASN A 32 -6.59 12.52 -24.26
N ALA A 33 -6.01 11.68 -23.39
CA ALA A 33 -4.61 11.79 -23.07
C ALA A 33 -3.78 11.77 -24.37
N SER A 34 -2.71 12.57 -24.44
CA SER A 34 -1.71 12.39 -25.50
C SER A 34 -1.25 10.92 -25.49
N PRO A 35 -0.85 10.35 -26.66
CA PRO A 35 -0.38 8.98 -26.70
C PRO A 35 0.68 8.78 -25.61
N ILE A 36 0.40 7.84 -24.71
CA ILE A 36 1.30 7.51 -23.59
C ILE A 36 2.58 6.96 -24.22
N GLN A 37 3.70 7.63 -23.95
CA GLN A 37 5.02 7.11 -24.26
C GLN A 37 5.51 6.30 -23.06
N GLU A 38 6.21 5.20 -23.32
CA GLU A 38 6.88 4.46 -22.27
C GLU A 38 7.84 5.35 -21.49
N ALA A 39 7.57 5.55 -20.21
CA ALA A 39 8.33 6.45 -19.35
C ALA A 39 8.26 6.01 -17.89
N VAL A 40 9.22 6.45 -17.10
CA VAL A 40 9.14 6.40 -15.64
C VAL A 40 8.72 7.79 -15.14
N HIS A 41 7.62 7.83 -14.42
CA HIS A 41 7.09 9.03 -13.79
C HIS A 41 7.52 9.07 -12.32
N HIS A 42 8.21 10.16 -11.95
CA HIS A 42 8.66 10.43 -10.59
C HIS A 42 7.76 11.50 -9.96
N TYR A 43 7.08 11.14 -8.89
CA TYR A 43 6.12 12.02 -8.22
C TYR A 43 6.77 12.75 -7.04
N GLY A 44 6.85 14.08 -7.11
CA GLY A 44 7.08 14.98 -5.96
C GLY A 44 5.78 15.50 -5.34
N LEU A 45 4.65 15.01 -5.83
CA LEU A 45 3.29 15.42 -5.50
C LEU A 45 2.49 14.23 -4.96
N TYR A 46 1.46 14.52 -4.16
CA TYR A 46 0.37 13.57 -3.96
C TYR A 46 -0.55 13.61 -5.17
N ALA A 47 -0.98 12.45 -5.66
CA ALA A 47 -1.91 12.37 -6.77
C ALA A 47 -2.90 11.20 -6.59
N LEU A 48 -4.19 11.48 -6.86
CA LEU A 48 -5.26 10.47 -6.92
C LEU A 48 -5.87 10.49 -8.32
N PHE A 49 -5.81 9.37 -9.00
CA PHE A 49 -6.36 9.20 -10.34
C PHE A 49 -7.62 8.33 -10.27
N LEU A 50 -8.78 8.90 -10.55
CA LEU A 50 -9.99 8.13 -10.85
C LEU A 50 -9.95 7.74 -12.33
N LYS A 51 -9.69 6.47 -12.62
CA LYS A 51 -9.58 5.94 -13.97
C LYS A 51 -10.93 5.47 -14.49
N GLU A 52 -11.28 5.91 -15.70
CA GLU A 52 -12.55 5.57 -16.36
C GLU A 52 -12.38 4.46 -17.39
N ASN A 53 -11.14 4.13 -17.78
CA ASN A 53 -10.82 3.01 -18.69
C ASN A 53 -9.40 2.49 -18.47
N LYS A 54 -9.07 1.34 -19.10
CA LYS A 54 -7.75 0.68 -19.02
C LYS A 54 -6.69 1.29 -19.96
N GLY A 55 -6.64 2.59 -20.16
CA GLY A 55 -5.84 3.27 -21.18
C GLY A 55 -4.31 3.06 -21.12
N CYS A 56 -3.75 2.49 -20.06
CA CYS A 56 -2.31 2.23 -19.94
C CYS A 56 -2.05 1.08 -18.95
N LYS A 57 -0.85 0.48 -19.09
CA LYS A 57 -0.31 -0.46 -18.11
C LYS A 57 0.57 0.32 -17.13
N LEU A 58 0.34 0.10 -15.86
CA LEU A 58 1.18 0.65 -14.80
C LEU A 58 1.90 -0.50 -14.11
N SER A 59 3.18 -0.33 -13.85
CA SER A 59 3.97 -1.30 -13.11
C SER A 59 4.80 -0.60 -12.04
N TYR A 60 4.79 -1.17 -10.84
CA TYR A 60 5.69 -0.82 -9.75
C TYR A 60 6.62 -2.01 -9.50
N GLY A 61 7.91 -1.84 -9.78
CA GLY A 61 8.85 -2.95 -9.78
C GLY A 61 8.50 -4.01 -10.83
N ARG A 62 8.29 -5.27 -10.40
CA ARG A 62 7.97 -6.41 -11.28
C ARG A 62 6.47 -6.75 -11.35
N THR A 63 5.62 -6.04 -10.65
CA THR A 63 4.20 -6.37 -10.51
C THR A 63 3.35 -5.53 -11.45
N GLU A 64 2.48 -6.19 -12.23
CA GLU A 64 1.48 -5.55 -13.07
C GLU A 64 0.27 -5.13 -12.26
N TYR A 65 -0.35 -4.06 -12.71
CA TYR A 65 -1.52 -3.47 -12.11
C TYR A 65 -2.80 -4.17 -12.58
N ASP A 66 -3.60 -4.69 -11.66
CA ASP A 66 -4.96 -5.15 -11.95
C ASP A 66 -5.94 -4.01 -11.69
N PHE A 67 -6.36 -3.30 -12.74
CA PHE A 67 -7.39 -2.31 -12.59
C PHE A 67 -8.47 -2.47 -13.67
N ASP A 68 -9.70 -2.35 -13.22
CA ASP A 68 -10.88 -2.22 -14.06
C ASP A 68 -11.33 -0.76 -14.16
N GLU A 69 -12.42 -0.51 -14.87
CA GLU A 69 -13.07 0.80 -14.89
C GLU A 69 -13.46 1.25 -13.48
N MET A 70 -13.43 2.57 -13.26
CA MET A 70 -13.78 3.20 -11.99
C MET A 70 -12.90 2.77 -10.81
N THR A 71 -11.59 2.73 -11.04
CA THR A 71 -10.60 2.51 -9.99
C THR A 71 -9.87 3.79 -9.62
N VAL A 72 -9.52 3.92 -8.33
CA VAL A 72 -8.65 4.99 -7.84
C VAL A 72 -7.25 4.44 -7.60
N THR A 73 -6.26 5.16 -8.13
CA THR A 73 -4.85 4.93 -7.87
C THR A 73 -4.25 6.13 -7.19
N SER A 74 -3.45 5.92 -6.17
CA SER A 74 -2.88 6.96 -5.32
C SER A 74 -1.36 6.91 -5.37
N PHE A 75 -0.73 8.07 -5.48
CA PHE A 75 0.73 8.22 -5.47
C PHE A 75 1.14 9.26 -4.44
N ALA A 76 2.24 9.01 -3.76
CA ALA A 76 2.87 9.92 -2.81
C ALA A 76 4.18 10.50 -3.36
N PRO A 77 4.65 11.62 -2.80
CA PRO A 77 5.99 12.13 -3.09
C PRO A 77 7.07 11.07 -2.86
N GLY A 78 8.04 11.00 -3.80
CA GLY A 78 9.14 10.04 -3.78
C GLY A 78 8.87 8.73 -4.49
N GLN A 79 7.65 8.50 -4.98
CA GLN A 79 7.34 7.29 -5.75
C GLN A 79 7.70 7.44 -7.23
N SER A 80 8.10 6.30 -7.83
CA SER A 80 8.46 6.19 -9.25
C SER A 80 7.66 5.08 -9.89
N ILE A 81 6.90 5.40 -10.94
CA ILE A 81 5.95 4.50 -11.60
C ILE A 81 6.32 4.37 -13.07
N LYS A 82 6.53 3.15 -13.54
CA LYS A 82 6.66 2.88 -14.97
C LYS A 82 5.27 2.89 -15.61
N VAL A 83 5.13 3.69 -16.66
CA VAL A 83 3.90 3.80 -17.45
C VAL A 83 4.18 3.29 -18.85
N GLU A 84 3.40 2.31 -19.29
CA GLU A 84 3.53 1.70 -20.61
C GLU A 84 2.19 1.79 -21.37
N PRO A 85 2.22 2.14 -22.68
CA PRO A 85 1.02 2.09 -23.50
C PRO A 85 0.60 0.63 -23.72
N ILE A 86 -0.71 0.39 -23.79
CA ILE A 86 -1.25 -0.89 -24.21
C ILE A 86 -1.64 -0.78 -25.68
N PRO A 87 -1.02 -1.54 -26.59
CA PRO A 87 -1.36 -1.50 -28.01
C PRO A 87 -2.84 -1.83 -28.26
N GLY A 88 -3.52 -1.02 -29.07
CA GLY A 88 -4.92 -1.26 -29.45
C GLY A 88 -5.95 -0.85 -28.41
N VAL A 89 -5.56 -0.30 -27.27
CA VAL A 89 -6.47 0.21 -26.23
C VAL A 89 -6.70 1.71 -26.43
N PRO A 90 -7.95 2.21 -26.25
CA PRO A 90 -8.23 3.64 -26.28
C PRO A 90 -7.36 4.43 -25.30
N LEU A 91 -7.09 5.69 -25.64
CA LEU A 91 -6.34 6.60 -24.77
C LEU A 91 -6.94 6.66 -23.36
N ALA A 92 -6.08 6.82 -22.36
CA ALA A 92 -6.51 6.85 -20.95
C ALA A 92 -7.50 7.99 -20.69
N LYS A 93 -8.62 7.65 -20.06
CA LYS A 93 -9.60 8.61 -19.53
C LYS A 93 -9.55 8.57 -18.02
N TYR A 94 -9.33 9.71 -17.40
CA TYR A 94 -9.25 9.81 -15.94
C TYR A 94 -9.57 11.21 -15.46
N THR A 95 -9.98 11.28 -14.19
CA THR A 95 -9.99 12.53 -13.42
C THR A 95 -8.88 12.44 -12.38
N VAL A 96 -8.07 13.48 -12.26
CA VAL A 96 -6.96 13.51 -11.32
C VAL A 96 -7.07 14.70 -10.38
N LEU A 97 -6.83 14.44 -9.09
CA LEU A 97 -6.47 15.44 -8.09
C LEU A 97 -4.98 15.30 -7.82
N ALA A 98 -4.21 16.37 -8.03
CA ALA A 98 -2.82 16.45 -7.65
C ALA A 98 -2.59 17.62 -6.69
N PHE A 99 -1.80 17.43 -5.62
CA PHE A 99 -1.49 18.50 -4.67
C PHE A 99 -0.06 18.39 -4.15
N HIS A 100 0.58 19.55 -4.03
CA HIS A 100 1.94 19.66 -3.53
C HIS A 100 1.98 19.52 -2.00
N PRO A 101 3.00 18.86 -1.41
CA PRO A 101 3.14 18.74 0.05
C PRO A 101 3.08 20.06 0.82
N GLU A 102 3.56 21.16 0.22
CA GLU A 102 3.50 22.49 0.83
C GLU A 102 2.08 22.98 1.13
N LEU A 103 1.07 22.51 0.38
CA LEU A 103 -0.34 22.81 0.67
C LEU A 103 -0.71 22.38 2.09
N LEU A 104 -0.12 21.29 2.57
CA LEU A 104 -0.39 20.67 3.87
C LEU A 104 0.39 21.29 5.04
N ASN A 105 1.37 22.16 4.78
CA ASN A 105 2.19 22.77 5.82
C ASN A 105 1.32 23.48 6.87
N ARG A 106 1.56 23.17 8.15
CA ARG A 106 0.83 23.73 9.31
C ARG A 106 -0.67 23.41 9.34
N THR A 107 -1.14 22.42 8.59
CA THR A 107 -2.53 21.93 8.64
C THR A 107 -2.63 20.67 9.50
N GLN A 108 -3.86 20.34 9.95
CA GLN A 108 -4.09 19.07 10.65
C GLN A 108 -3.90 17.87 9.72
N LEU A 109 -4.34 18.00 8.48
CA LEU A 109 -4.10 16.96 7.45
C LEU A 109 -2.61 16.68 7.27
N GLY A 110 -1.75 17.73 7.23
CA GLY A 110 -0.31 17.54 7.10
C GLY A 110 0.32 16.78 8.25
N LYS A 111 -0.18 16.95 9.50
CA LYS A 111 0.26 16.18 10.66
C LYS A 111 -0.16 14.71 10.57
N ASN A 112 -1.28 14.43 9.93
CA ASN A 112 -1.94 13.13 9.90
C ASN A 112 -1.84 12.42 8.54
N ILE A 113 -1.09 12.95 7.58
CA ILE A 113 -1.05 12.41 6.21
C ILE A 113 -0.56 10.95 6.17
N SER A 114 0.32 10.55 7.09
CA SER A 114 0.80 9.18 7.24
C SER A 114 -0.30 8.17 7.65
N ARG A 115 -1.45 8.64 8.12
CA ARG A 115 -2.63 7.80 8.41
C ARG A 115 -3.24 7.21 7.13
N TYR A 116 -3.05 7.86 5.99
CA TYR A 116 -3.57 7.41 4.70
C TYR A 116 -2.59 6.45 4.05
N GLU A 117 -2.49 5.23 4.61
CA GLU A 117 -1.51 4.21 4.24
C GLU A 117 -1.64 3.74 2.79
N PHE A 118 -2.80 3.95 2.16
CA PHE A 118 -3.02 3.61 0.75
C PHE A 118 -2.12 4.40 -0.24
N PHE A 119 -1.49 5.48 0.20
CA PHE A 119 -0.45 6.14 -0.59
C PHE A 119 0.83 5.31 -0.71
N ASP A 120 1.05 4.38 0.21
CA ASP A 120 2.20 3.46 0.19
C ASP A 120 1.85 2.10 -0.44
N TYR A 121 0.61 1.92 -0.92
CA TYR A 121 0.21 0.70 -1.61
C TYR A 121 0.87 0.63 -3.00
N THR A 122 1.10 -0.58 -3.47
CA THR A 122 1.59 -0.80 -4.81
C THR A 122 0.45 -0.62 -5.83
N SER A 123 0.81 -0.45 -7.09
CA SER A 123 -0.17 -0.17 -8.13
C SER A 123 -1.21 -1.28 -8.38
N ASN A 124 -0.92 -2.53 -8.02
CA ASN A 124 -1.88 -3.64 -8.09
C ASN A 124 -2.93 -3.68 -6.97
N GLU A 125 -2.88 -2.72 -6.05
CA GLU A 125 -3.78 -2.59 -4.90
C GLU A 125 -4.75 -1.41 -5.06
N ALA A 126 -5.20 -1.16 -6.29
CA ALA A 126 -6.13 -0.08 -6.58
C ALA A 126 -7.43 -0.20 -5.80
N LEU A 127 -8.01 0.95 -5.49
CA LEU A 127 -9.32 1.04 -4.91
C LEU A 127 -10.39 0.93 -6.00
N HIS A 128 -11.19 -0.13 -5.98
CA HIS A 128 -12.33 -0.32 -6.87
C HIS A 128 -13.58 0.33 -6.28
N LEU A 129 -14.18 1.26 -7.01
CA LEU A 129 -15.35 2.00 -6.56
C LEU A 129 -16.65 1.40 -7.09
N SER A 130 -17.68 1.34 -6.27
CA SER A 130 -19.05 1.17 -6.71
C SER A 130 -19.58 2.44 -7.38
N ALA A 131 -20.69 2.35 -8.15
CA ALA A 131 -21.28 3.51 -8.81
C ALA A 131 -21.63 4.65 -7.81
N ALA A 132 -22.12 4.30 -6.62
CA ALA A 132 -22.42 5.28 -5.56
C ALA A 132 -21.15 5.96 -5.03
N GLU A 133 -20.08 5.20 -4.85
CA GLU A 133 -18.79 5.72 -4.37
C GLU A 133 -18.11 6.62 -5.42
N VAL A 134 -18.25 6.30 -6.71
CA VAL A 134 -17.80 7.17 -7.81
C VAL A 134 -18.49 8.53 -7.75
N ASN A 135 -19.80 8.56 -7.49
CA ASN A 135 -20.54 9.82 -7.37
C ASN A 135 -20.01 10.65 -6.17
N ILE A 136 -19.85 10.03 -5.00
CA ILE A 136 -19.28 10.71 -3.82
C ILE A 136 -17.90 11.29 -4.14
N PHE A 137 -17.04 10.49 -4.78
CA PHE A 137 -15.69 10.90 -5.16
C PHE A 137 -15.72 12.12 -6.10
N ARG A 138 -16.58 12.09 -7.12
CA ARG A 138 -16.75 13.19 -8.07
C ARG A 138 -17.34 14.43 -7.43
N ASP A 139 -18.28 14.30 -6.52
CA ASP A 139 -18.89 15.42 -5.81
C ASP A 139 -17.86 16.19 -4.99
N VAL A 140 -17.02 15.48 -4.24
CA VAL A 140 -15.94 16.12 -3.46
C VAL A 140 -14.91 16.78 -4.38
N LEU A 141 -14.53 16.14 -5.49
CA LEU A 141 -13.66 16.78 -6.49
C LEU A 141 -14.30 18.05 -7.08
N SER A 142 -15.61 18.03 -7.30
CA SER A 142 -16.34 19.21 -7.80
C SER A 142 -16.27 20.37 -6.81
N MET A 143 -16.40 20.12 -5.50
CA MET A 143 -16.25 21.15 -4.46
C MET A 143 -14.86 21.78 -4.49
N ILE A 144 -13.79 20.97 -4.58
CA ILE A 144 -12.43 21.50 -4.70
C ILE A 144 -12.28 22.31 -6.00
N LYS A 145 -12.81 21.81 -7.12
CA LYS A 145 -12.73 22.48 -8.41
C LYS A 145 -13.44 23.84 -8.39
N GLN A 146 -14.59 23.94 -7.74
CA GLN A 146 -15.31 25.20 -7.57
C GLN A 146 -14.45 26.19 -6.79
N GLU A 147 -13.83 25.78 -5.71
CA GLU A 147 -12.96 26.65 -4.92
C GLU A 147 -11.74 27.16 -5.73
N LEU A 148 -11.16 26.33 -6.61
CA LEU A 148 -10.07 26.74 -7.48
C LEU A 148 -10.47 27.75 -8.57
N GLN A 149 -11.76 27.90 -8.84
CA GLN A 149 -12.31 28.89 -9.79
C GLN A 149 -12.67 30.21 -9.13
N HIS A 150 -12.77 30.26 -7.80
CA HIS A 150 -12.96 31.50 -7.06
C HIS A 150 -11.65 32.29 -6.91
N PRO A 151 -11.73 33.61 -6.76
CA PRO A 151 -10.57 34.41 -6.36
C PRO A 151 -10.00 33.91 -5.03
N ILE A 152 -8.68 33.74 -4.98
CA ILE A 152 -8.01 33.25 -3.78
C ILE A 152 -8.20 34.25 -2.63
N ASP A 153 -8.72 33.79 -1.51
CA ASP A 153 -8.88 34.53 -0.28
C ASP A 153 -8.26 33.81 0.94
N ARG A 154 -8.43 34.38 2.14
CA ARG A 154 -7.87 33.82 3.38
C ARG A 154 -8.42 32.45 3.76
N HIS A 155 -9.57 32.04 3.24
CA HIS A 155 -10.28 30.80 3.55
C HIS A 155 -10.05 29.71 2.50
N SER A 156 -9.66 30.08 1.28
CA SER A 156 -9.51 29.14 0.15
C SER A 156 -8.63 27.94 0.48
N ARG A 157 -7.49 28.17 1.13
CA ARG A 157 -6.59 27.08 1.53
C ARG A 157 -7.25 26.09 2.50
N GLU A 158 -7.97 26.61 3.51
CA GLU A 158 -8.63 25.78 4.52
C GLU A 158 -9.76 24.96 3.89
N LEU A 159 -10.57 25.55 3.01
CA LEU A 159 -11.63 24.87 2.28
C LEU A 159 -11.08 23.77 1.36
N ILE A 160 -10.01 24.06 0.61
CA ILE A 160 -9.37 23.09 -0.26
C ILE A 160 -8.83 21.90 0.57
N VAL A 161 -8.08 22.18 1.64
CA VAL A 161 -7.49 21.14 2.49
C VAL A 161 -8.55 20.29 3.18
N SER A 162 -9.64 20.90 3.68
CA SER A 162 -10.75 20.18 4.31
C SER A 162 -11.47 19.25 3.33
N ASN A 163 -11.67 19.67 2.08
CA ASN A 163 -12.26 18.82 1.05
C ASN A 163 -11.30 17.70 0.63
N ILE A 164 -9.99 17.95 0.56
CA ILE A 164 -8.98 16.89 0.34
C ILE A 164 -9.04 15.88 1.47
N GLU A 165 -9.05 16.31 2.73
CA GLU A 165 -9.15 15.42 3.90
C GLU A 165 -10.44 14.60 3.86
N LEU A 166 -11.57 15.21 3.51
CA LEU A 166 -12.84 14.50 3.32
C LEU A 166 -12.72 13.40 2.26
N LEU A 167 -12.11 13.70 1.11
CA LEU A 167 -11.91 12.72 0.04
C LEU A 167 -11.03 11.55 0.50
N LEU A 168 -9.93 11.85 1.19
CA LEU A 168 -9.03 10.83 1.71
C LEU A 168 -9.71 9.93 2.75
N ASN A 169 -10.56 10.50 3.62
CA ASN A 169 -11.36 9.74 4.59
C ASN A 169 -12.38 8.82 3.88
N TYR A 170 -13.01 9.28 2.78
CA TYR A 170 -13.84 8.40 1.96
C TYR A 170 -13.04 7.27 1.33
N CYS A 171 -11.84 7.54 0.82
CA CYS A 171 -10.97 6.48 0.28
C CYS A 171 -10.65 5.42 1.34
N LEU A 172 -10.33 5.80 2.59
CA LEU A 172 -10.15 4.83 3.69
C LEU A 172 -11.40 3.95 3.87
N ARG A 173 -12.58 4.56 3.98
CA ARG A 173 -13.84 3.83 4.12
C ARG A 173 -14.09 2.86 2.96
N PHE A 174 -13.76 3.27 1.73
CA PHE A 174 -13.95 2.44 0.54
C PHE A 174 -12.95 1.28 0.50
N TYR A 175 -11.71 1.48 0.96
CA TYR A 175 -10.76 0.38 1.15
C TYR A 175 -11.25 -0.61 2.21
N ASP A 176 -11.76 -0.14 3.35
CA ASP A 176 -12.34 -1.01 4.39
C ASP A 176 -13.48 -1.88 3.81
N ARG A 177 -14.40 -1.27 3.05
CA ARG A 177 -15.45 -2.00 2.33
C ARG A 177 -14.84 -3.02 1.35
N GLN A 178 -13.81 -2.63 0.58
CA GLN A 178 -13.16 -3.52 -0.41
C GLN A 178 -12.54 -4.75 0.27
N PHE A 179 -11.92 -4.59 1.44
CA PHE A 179 -11.39 -5.71 2.22
C PHE A 179 -12.51 -6.67 2.64
N ILE A 180 -13.67 -6.16 3.04
CA ILE A 180 -14.82 -6.99 3.44
C ILE A 180 -15.43 -7.71 2.24
N THR A 181 -15.67 -7.01 1.13
CA THR A 181 -16.39 -7.57 -0.03
C THR A 181 -15.59 -8.55 -0.88
N ARG A 182 -14.26 -8.57 -0.74
CA ARG A 182 -13.36 -9.54 -1.39
C ARG A 182 -13.00 -10.72 -0.49
N GLU A 183 -13.91 -11.12 0.39
CA GLU A 183 -13.67 -12.12 1.43
C GLU A 183 -13.07 -13.43 0.90
N GLU A 184 -13.60 -14.00 -0.17
CA GLU A 184 -13.07 -15.26 -0.75
C GLU A 184 -11.63 -15.12 -1.24
N ILE A 185 -11.32 -14.02 -1.96
CA ILE A 185 -9.97 -13.76 -2.47
C ILE A 185 -9.02 -13.54 -1.30
N ASN A 186 -9.44 -12.75 -0.32
CA ASN A 186 -8.63 -12.42 0.85
C ASN A 186 -8.35 -13.66 1.71
N HIS A 187 -9.35 -14.53 1.88
CA HIS A 187 -9.17 -15.83 2.54
C HIS A 187 -8.18 -16.73 1.79
N SER A 188 -8.22 -16.73 0.46
CA SER A 188 -7.27 -17.46 -0.39
C SER A 188 -5.83 -16.95 -0.17
N VAL A 189 -5.63 -15.62 -0.10
CA VAL A 189 -4.33 -15.00 0.19
C VAL A 189 -3.81 -15.40 1.57
N VAL A 190 -4.68 -15.38 2.59
CA VAL A 190 -4.31 -15.80 3.95
C VAL A 190 -3.95 -17.29 4.00
N LYS A 191 -4.69 -18.17 3.33
CA LYS A 191 -4.35 -19.59 3.21
C LYS A 191 -2.98 -19.78 2.54
N LYS A 192 -2.72 -19.07 1.45
CA LYS A 192 -1.41 -19.08 0.78
C LYS A 192 -0.30 -18.60 1.71
N PHE A 193 -0.53 -17.52 2.45
CA PHE A 193 0.42 -17.00 3.44
C PHE A 193 0.77 -18.05 4.50
N ILE A 194 -0.23 -18.70 5.09
CA ILE A 194 -0.02 -19.74 6.11
C ILE A 194 0.81 -20.89 5.55
N SER A 195 0.48 -21.36 4.34
CA SER A 195 1.24 -22.44 3.68
C SER A 195 2.69 -22.05 3.41
N LEU A 196 2.92 -20.84 2.90
CA LEU A 196 4.26 -20.32 2.66
C LEU A 196 5.07 -20.14 3.96
N LEU A 197 4.41 -19.73 5.04
CA LEU A 197 5.03 -19.55 6.35
C LEU A 197 5.45 -20.89 6.96
N ASP A 198 4.59 -21.90 6.87
CA ASP A 198 4.91 -23.27 7.32
C ASP A 198 6.08 -23.87 6.52
N GLU A 199 6.07 -23.69 5.19
CA GLU A 199 7.16 -24.12 4.34
C GLU A 199 8.48 -23.38 4.64
N TYR A 200 8.40 -22.06 4.86
CA TYR A 200 9.57 -21.24 5.18
C TYR A 200 10.24 -21.69 6.48
N ILE A 201 9.45 -21.86 7.54
CA ILE A 201 9.98 -22.30 8.84
C ILE A 201 10.59 -23.70 8.73
N ALA A 202 9.96 -24.61 7.98
CA ALA A 202 10.43 -25.98 7.85
C ALA A 202 11.70 -26.15 6.99
N ARG A 203 11.91 -25.27 5.98
CA ARG A 203 12.94 -25.53 4.96
C ARG A 203 13.92 -24.39 4.73
N LYS A 204 13.54 -23.15 5.07
CA LYS A 204 14.28 -21.95 4.68
C LYS A 204 14.86 -21.19 5.85
N ALA A 205 14.18 -21.18 7.00
CA ALA A 205 14.54 -20.35 8.15
C ALA A 205 16.01 -20.52 8.57
N GLU A 206 16.51 -21.75 8.55
CA GLU A 206 17.90 -22.06 8.93
C GLU A 206 18.94 -21.34 8.03
N HIS A 207 18.62 -21.08 6.76
CA HIS A 207 19.54 -20.52 5.78
C HIS A 207 19.23 -19.05 5.41
N GLU A 208 17.96 -18.69 5.40
CA GLU A 208 17.49 -17.35 4.99
C GLU A 208 17.20 -16.43 6.21
N GLY A 209 17.27 -16.94 7.45
CA GLY A 209 17.00 -16.20 8.67
C GLY A 209 15.54 -16.15 9.06
N LEU A 210 15.19 -15.21 9.97
CA LEU A 210 13.82 -15.10 10.46
C LEU A 210 12.82 -14.68 9.37
N PRO A 211 11.61 -15.29 9.34
CA PRO A 211 10.57 -14.90 8.41
C PRO A 211 10.09 -13.46 8.66
N THR A 212 9.96 -12.68 7.59
CA THR A 212 9.50 -11.28 7.66
C THR A 212 8.17 -11.08 6.95
N VAL A 213 7.37 -10.11 7.39
CA VAL A 213 6.11 -9.76 6.73
C VAL A 213 6.34 -9.33 5.28
N ALA A 214 7.44 -8.61 5.02
CA ALA A 214 7.81 -8.15 3.68
C ALA A 214 8.04 -9.32 2.71
N TYR A 215 8.71 -10.39 3.16
CA TYR A 215 8.92 -11.59 2.35
C TYR A 215 7.61 -12.22 1.87
N PHE A 216 6.62 -12.37 2.79
CA PHE A 216 5.34 -13.00 2.43
C PHE A 216 4.44 -12.07 1.62
N ALA A 217 4.49 -10.77 1.87
CA ALA A 217 3.81 -9.77 1.07
C ALA A 217 4.29 -9.84 -0.40
N ASP A 218 5.62 -9.88 -0.63
CA ASP A 218 6.21 -10.05 -1.96
C ASP A 218 5.77 -11.35 -2.64
N LYS A 219 5.81 -12.49 -1.92
CA LYS A 219 5.35 -13.80 -2.42
C LYS A 219 3.85 -13.85 -2.74
N CYS A 220 3.07 -12.99 -2.10
CA CYS A 220 1.65 -12.82 -2.38
C CYS A 220 1.36 -11.71 -3.39
N CYS A 221 2.40 -11.01 -3.88
CA CYS A 221 2.30 -9.89 -4.82
C CYS A 221 1.57 -8.66 -4.26
N TYR A 222 1.79 -8.35 -2.98
CA TYR A 222 1.23 -7.18 -2.29
C TYR A 222 2.33 -6.33 -1.65
N SER A 223 2.02 -5.05 -1.40
CA SER A 223 2.85 -4.23 -0.51
C SER A 223 2.78 -4.77 0.92
N THR A 224 3.83 -4.52 1.71
CA THR A 224 3.87 -4.96 3.11
C THR A 224 2.72 -4.37 3.93
N LYS A 225 2.33 -3.12 3.64
CA LYS A 225 1.24 -2.43 4.35
C LYS A 225 -0.13 -3.03 4.00
N TYR A 226 -0.46 -3.12 2.70
CA TYR A 226 -1.73 -3.71 2.27
C TYR A 226 -1.88 -5.16 2.75
N PHE A 227 -0.82 -5.96 2.59
CA PHE A 227 -0.80 -7.34 3.09
C PHE A 227 -1.04 -7.41 4.60
N GLY A 228 -0.42 -6.50 5.37
CA GLY A 228 -0.63 -6.42 6.82
C GLY A 228 -2.08 -6.12 7.19
N GLU A 229 -2.72 -5.17 6.50
CA GLU A 229 -4.14 -4.82 6.70
C GLU A 229 -5.07 -5.94 6.24
N LEU A 230 -4.82 -6.54 5.07
CA LEU A 230 -5.59 -7.68 4.57
C LEU A 230 -5.58 -8.83 5.58
N VAL A 231 -4.40 -9.25 6.05
CA VAL A 231 -4.27 -10.34 7.03
C VAL A 231 -5.01 -9.98 8.32
N LYS A 232 -4.86 -8.74 8.81
CA LYS A 232 -5.52 -8.27 10.05
C LYS A 232 -7.03 -8.24 9.90
N THR A 233 -7.56 -7.77 8.78
CA THR A 233 -9.01 -7.71 8.52
C THR A 233 -9.62 -9.12 8.46
N VAL A 234 -8.96 -10.05 7.75
CA VAL A 234 -9.47 -11.42 7.59
C VAL A 234 -9.35 -12.25 8.87
N THR A 235 -8.25 -12.09 9.61
CA THR A 235 -7.93 -12.98 10.73
C THR A 235 -8.13 -12.37 12.12
N GLY A 236 -8.34 -11.05 12.19
CA GLY A 236 -8.33 -10.28 13.43
C GLY A 236 -6.92 -10.12 14.05
N ARG A 237 -5.87 -10.61 13.39
CA ARG A 237 -4.50 -10.68 13.92
C ARG A 237 -3.50 -10.10 12.94
N THR A 238 -2.43 -9.49 13.45
CA THR A 238 -1.37 -8.99 12.56
C THR A 238 -0.57 -10.14 11.96
N ALA A 239 -0.09 -9.98 10.73
CA ALA A 239 0.78 -10.95 10.07
C ALA A 239 2.03 -11.27 10.92
N LYS A 240 2.61 -10.27 11.59
CA LYS A 240 3.75 -10.45 12.51
C LYS A 240 3.39 -11.34 13.71
N SER A 241 2.19 -11.16 14.29
CA SER A 241 1.71 -12.04 15.39
C SER A 241 1.58 -13.48 14.93
N MET A 242 1.03 -13.72 13.72
CA MET A 242 0.89 -15.06 13.17
C MET A 242 2.26 -15.71 12.88
N ILE A 243 3.22 -14.95 12.39
CA ILE A 243 4.61 -15.43 12.22
C ILE A 243 5.20 -15.84 13.57
N ASN A 244 5.06 -15.00 14.60
CA ASN A 244 5.59 -15.30 15.93
C ASN A 244 4.97 -16.57 16.54
N ASP A 245 3.68 -16.78 16.36
CA ASP A 245 3.02 -17.98 16.88
C ASP A 245 3.47 -19.25 16.17
N ARG A 246 3.66 -19.19 14.85
CA ARG A 246 4.19 -20.33 14.08
C ARG A 246 5.62 -20.66 14.48
N LEU A 247 6.48 -19.63 14.62
CA LEU A 247 7.84 -19.79 15.15
C LEU A 247 7.83 -20.39 16.55
N LEU A 248 6.94 -19.93 17.43
CA LEU A 248 6.81 -20.47 18.78
C LEU A 248 6.35 -21.94 18.78
N SER A 249 5.40 -22.28 17.91
CA SER A 249 4.92 -23.66 17.74
C SER A 249 6.06 -24.57 17.26
N ALA A 250 6.81 -24.16 16.25
CA ALA A 250 7.97 -24.88 15.76
C ALA A 250 9.08 -25.02 16.83
N ALA A 251 9.31 -23.93 17.60
CA ALA A 251 10.25 -23.95 18.70
C ALA A 251 9.89 -25.01 19.76
N ARG A 252 8.61 -25.07 20.14
CA ARG A 252 8.12 -26.07 21.09
C ARG A 252 8.35 -27.50 20.61
N GLN A 253 8.08 -27.76 19.33
CA GLN A 253 8.30 -29.08 18.73
C GLN A 253 9.78 -29.47 18.73
N LEU A 254 10.67 -28.53 18.33
CA LEU A 254 12.11 -28.80 18.31
C LEU A 254 12.72 -28.92 19.71
N LEU A 255 12.16 -28.27 20.72
CA LEU A 255 12.65 -28.33 22.09
C LEU A 255 12.38 -29.69 22.76
N VAL A 256 11.38 -30.45 22.32
CA VAL A 256 11.11 -31.82 22.82
C VAL A 256 12.21 -32.80 22.40
N ASP A 257 12.88 -32.53 21.29
CA ASP A 257 14.03 -33.34 20.86
C ASP A 257 15.27 -33.00 21.71
N GLU A 258 15.58 -33.87 22.68
CA GLU A 258 16.75 -33.69 23.58
C GLU A 258 18.10 -33.82 22.87
N THR A 259 18.15 -34.35 21.68
CA THR A 259 19.39 -34.47 20.88
C THR A 259 19.84 -33.12 20.35
N LEU A 260 18.94 -32.14 20.25
CA LEU A 260 19.22 -30.78 19.79
C LEU A 260 19.62 -29.87 20.94
N THR A 261 20.74 -29.18 20.81
CA THR A 261 21.09 -28.10 21.73
C THR A 261 20.17 -26.87 21.51
N ILE A 262 20.05 -26.01 22.53
CA ILE A 262 19.27 -24.75 22.39
C ILE A 262 19.82 -23.88 21.25
N THR A 263 21.13 -23.89 21.04
CA THR A 263 21.77 -23.17 19.92
C THR A 263 21.35 -23.75 18.57
N GLN A 264 21.32 -25.06 18.40
CA GLN A 264 20.85 -25.71 17.18
C GLN A 264 19.37 -25.43 16.90
N VAL A 265 18.52 -25.47 17.93
CA VAL A 265 17.09 -25.09 17.79
C VAL A 265 16.98 -23.64 17.35
N SER A 266 17.76 -22.73 17.92
CA SER A 266 17.81 -21.32 17.54
C SER A 266 18.17 -21.13 16.07
N GLN A 267 19.22 -21.81 15.59
CA GLN A 267 19.70 -21.75 14.20
C GLN A 267 18.66 -22.31 13.22
N ARG A 268 18.07 -23.48 13.52
CA ARG A 268 17.01 -24.07 12.67
C ARG A 268 15.80 -23.15 12.48
N LEU A 269 15.51 -22.32 13.50
CA LEU A 269 14.43 -21.33 13.44
C LEU A 269 14.82 -19.99 12.78
N GLY A 270 16.08 -19.86 12.36
CA GLY A 270 16.58 -18.67 11.66
C GLY A 270 17.04 -17.53 12.57
N PHE A 271 17.24 -17.77 13.86
CA PHE A 271 17.82 -16.75 14.74
C PHE A 271 19.34 -16.71 14.56
N GLU A 272 19.86 -15.54 14.23
CA GLU A 272 21.29 -15.31 14.07
C GLU A 272 22.05 -15.55 15.40
N TYR A 273 21.47 -15.15 16.53
CA TYR A 273 22.04 -15.30 17.87
C TYR A 273 21.08 -16.06 18.80
N SER A 274 21.56 -17.08 19.49
CA SER A 274 20.75 -17.87 20.43
C SER A 274 20.15 -17.04 21.56
N GLN A 275 20.77 -15.93 21.94
CA GLN A 275 20.24 -15.00 22.93
C GLN A 275 18.94 -14.33 22.49
N HIS A 276 18.79 -14.04 21.17
CA HIS A 276 17.56 -13.47 20.62
C HIS A 276 16.42 -14.50 20.66
N PHE A 277 16.72 -15.76 20.38
CA PHE A 277 15.76 -16.86 20.54
C PHE A 277 15.31 -17.02 21.99
N VAL A 278 16.25 -17.06 22.95
CA VAL A 278 15.94 -17.19 24.38
C VAL A 278 15.02 -16.05 24.84
N ARG A 279 15.32 -14.83 24.42
CA ARG A 279 14.52 -13.63 24.72
C ARG A 279 13.13 -13.70 24.12
N PHE A 280 13.05 -14.08 22.83
CA PHE A 280 11.79 -14.29 22.11
C PHE A 280 10.93 -15.34 22.80
N PHE A 281 11.49 -16.52 23.08
CA PHE A 281 10.76 -17.63 23.68
C PHE A 281 10.26 -17.30 25.08
N LYS A 282 11.11 -16.68 25.92
CA LYS A 282 10.73 -16.25 27.27
C LYS A 282 9.63 -15.17 27.22
N ALA A 283 9.70 -14.22 26.30
CA ALA A 283 8.66 -13.19 26.16
C ALA A 283 7.30 -13.78 25.78
N GLN A 284 7.27 -14.87 25.00
CA GLN A 284 6.05 -15.51 24.54
C GLN A 284 5.50 -16.55 25.52
N THR A 285 6.34 -17.17 26.37
CA THR A 285 5.94 -18.31 27.20
C THR A 285 6.09 -18.08 28.71
N GLY A 286 6.80 -17.02 29.10
CA GLY A 286 7.21 -16.77 30.48
C GLY A 286 8.40 -17.61 30.97
N LYS A 287 8.80 -18.65 30.22
CA LYS A 287 9.91 -19.58 30.58
C LYS A 287 11.03 -19.47 29.53
N THR A 288 12.26 -19.71 29.98
CA THR A 288 13.38 -19.90 29.03
C THR A 288 13.21 -21.24 28.28
N PRO A 289 13.83 -21.41 27.08
CA PRO A 289 13.81 -22.69 26.37
C PRO A 289 14.32 -23.86 27.22
N SER A 290 15.35 -23.64 28.05
CA SER A 290 15.92 -24.67 28.93
C SER A 290 14.97 -25.05 30.07
N GLU A 291 14.27 -24.08 30.64
CA GLU A 291 13.24 -24.34 31.68
C GLU A 291 12.05 -25.07 31.05
N TYR A 292 11.63 -24.68 29.84
CA TYR A 292 10.54 -25.32 29.13
C TYR A 292 10.86 -26.79 28.84
N ARG A 293 12.06 -27.11 28.31
CA ARG A 293 12.51 -28.48 28.01
C ARG A 293 12.46 -29.39 29.25
N LYS A 294 12.76 -28.87 30.42
CA LYS A 294 12.70 -29.68 31.69
C LYS A 294 11.27 -30.00 32.15
N THR A 295 10.28 -29.30 31.60
CA THR A 295 8.86 -29.41 32.04
C THR A 295 7.96 -29.95 30.92
N ALA A 296 8.47 -30.17 29.72
CA ALA A 296 7.79 -30.78 28.56
C ALA A 296 8.06 -32.28 28.51
#